data_8cac618366229e9d934ee875fb205258
#
_entry.id   8cac618366229e9d934ee875fb205258
#
_cell.length_a   1.000
_cell.length_b   1.000
_cell.length_c   1.000
_cell.angle_alpha   90.00
_cell.angle_beta   90.00
_cell.angle_gamma   90.00
#
_symmetry.space_group_name_H-M   'P 1'
#
loop_
_entity.id
_entity.type
_entity.pdbx_description
1 polymer ?
#
loop_
_entity_poly.entity_id
_entity_poly.type
_entity_poly.pdbx_seq_one_letter_code
_entity_poly.pdbx_strand_id
1 'polypeptide(L)'
;FWAAYLIFIGVMLSFAFEDIFPSMEPYHIMNQGLIYLLILDFLLRFMLQPAMSQEIKPYLLMPIKKNKLVDTLLLQSGISSYNFFWFFLIVPFALLTIIRFYGFTGILCYLCGIWLLMAMNSYWYLICKTLLNEKLLYILLPIGVYGLLAGTEFIPEGNPVSTFMMNLGEGFIEGNILSFLGVIAAILLLLLVNLSLIHISEPTRHSLIS
;
A
#
# COMPACT_ATOMS: atom_id res chain seq x y z
N PHE A 1 19.62 -0.17 10.90
CA PHE A 1 19.62 1.29 11.04
C PHE A 1 18.22 1.86 10.76
N TRP A 2 17.62 1.62 9.58
CA TRP A 2 16.29 2.14 9.20
C TRP A 2 15.16 1.67 10.13
N ALA A 3 15.16 0.40 10.54
CA ALA A 3 14.16 -0.14 11.45
C ALA A 3 14.14 0.58 12.80
N ALA A 4 15.32 0.84 13.39
CA ALA A 4 15.43 1.56 14.66
C ALA A 4 14.90 3.00 14.54
N TYR A 5 15.15 3.65 13.40
CA TYR A 5 14.64 4.99 13.12
C TYR A 5 13.10 5.01 13.01
N LEU A 6 12.51 4.03 12.32
CA LEU A 6 11.05 3.91 12.21
C LEU A 6 10.39 3.59 13.54
N ILE A 7 11.01 2.72 14.36
CA ILE A 7 10.54 2.44 15.73
C ILE A 7 10.52 3.74 16.54
N PHE A 8 11.61 4.51 16.48
CA PHE A 8 11.70 5.79 17.18
C PHE A 8 10.62 6.77 16.72
N ILE A 9 10.39 6.90 15.41
CA ILE A 9 9.31 7.74 14.85
C ILE A 9 7.95 7.26 15.34
N GLY A 10 7.67 5.95 15.33
CA GLY A 10 6.39 5.40 15.78
C GLY A 10 6.09 5.73 17.26
N VAL A 11 7.10 5.66 18.12
CA VAL A 11 6.99 6.07 19.52
C VAL A 11 6.77 7.59 19.63
N MET A 12 7.55 8.39 18.90
CA MET A 12 7.42 9.85 18.94
C MET A 12 6.08 10.34 18.43
N LEU A 13 5.51 9.71 17.37
CA LEU A 13 4.20 10.08 16.86
C LEU A 13 3.08 9.84 17.87
N SER A 14 3.16 8.78 18.69
CA SER A 14 2.12 8.53 19.71
C SER A 14 2.09 9.65 20.75
N PHE A 15 3.23 10.15 21.19
CA PHE A 15 3.29 11.29 22.13
C PHE A 15 2.96 12.62 21.44
N ALA A 16 3.48 12.85 20.24
CA ALA A 16 3.24 14.10 19.51
C ALA A 16 1.76 14.30 19.19
N PHE A 17 1.03 13.25 18.83
CA PHE A 17 -0.40 13.36 18.56
C PHE A 17 -1.21 13.63 19.84
N GLU A 18 -0.84 13.04 20.97
CA GLU A 18 -1.46 13.29 22.26
C GLU A 18 -1.26 14.76 22.72
N ASP A 19 -0.07 15.33 22.48
CA ASP A 19 0.25 16.72 22.85
C ASP A 19 -0.38 17.77 21.90
N ILE A 20 -0.36 17.51 20.58
CA ILE A 20 -0.81 18.48 19.57
C ILE A 20 -2.35 18.49 19.46
N PHE A 21 -3.00 17.33 19.63
CA PHE A 21 -4.43 17.16 19.47
C PHE A 21 -5.08 16.51 20.70
N PRO A 22 -5.10 17.20 21.86
CA PRO A 22 -5.59 16.61 23.12
C PRO A 22 -7.10 16.27 23.09
N SER A 23 -7.83 16.73 22.08
CA SER A 23 -9.26 16.45 21.90
C SER A 23 -9.57 15.19 21.09
N MET A 24 -8.56 14.58 20.47
CA MET A 24 -8.72 13.39 19.63
C MET A 24 -7.74 12.31 20.05
N GLU A 25 -8.18 11.05 20.00
CA GLU A 25 -7.30 9.93 20.28
C GLU A 25 -6.22 9.79 19.17
N PRO A 26 -4.95 9.50 19.53
CA PRO A 26 -3.85 9.44 18.57
C PRO A 26 -4.08 8.48 17.40
N TYR A 27 -4.80 7.37 17.61
CA TYR A 27 -5.08 6.42 16.54
C TYR A 27 -6.06 6.96 15.49
N HIS A 28 -7.00 7.85 15.84
CA HIS A 28 -7.87 8.54 14.88
C HIS A 28 -7.05 9.40 13.91
N ILE A 29 -6.09 10.16 14.46
CA ILE A 29 -5.20 11.03 13.68
C ILE A 29 -4.32 10.20 12.75
N MET A 30 -3.77 9.10 13.27
CA MET A 30 -2.97 8.17 12.45
C MET A 30 -3.79 7.58 11.31
N ASN A 31 -5.03 7.18 11.59
CA ASN A 31 -5.95 6.63 10.58
C ASN A 31 -6.34 7.68 9.53
N GLN A 32 -6.57 8.92 9.91
CA GLN A 32 -6.77 10.02 8.95
C GLN A 32 -5.55 10.20 8.04
N GLY A 33 -4.33 10.04 8.61
CA GLY A 33 -3.06 10.16 7.90
C GLY A 33 -2.66 8.96 7.05
N LEU A 34 -3.42 7.85 7.03
CA LEU A 34 -3.06 6.64 6.27
C LEU A 34 -2.84 6.90 4.79
N ILE A 35 -3.56 7.85 4.19
CA ILE A 35 -3.36 8.20 2.78
C ILE A 35 -1.94 8.71 2.51
N TYR A 36 -1.36 9.53 3.40
CA TYR A 36 0.02 10.01 3.24
C TYR A 36 1.03 8.90 3.40
N LEU A 37 0.74 7.94 4.28
CA LEU A 37 1.57 6.74 4.45
C LEU A 37 1.54 5.88 3.18
N LEU A 38 0.39 5.74 2.52
CA LEU A 38 0.26 5.05 1.23
C LEU A 38 1.00 5.78 0.10
N ILE A 39 0.93 7.11 0.05
CA ILE A 39 1.68 7.93 -0.90
C ILE A 39 3.19 7.74 -0.70
N LEU A 40 3.64 7.80 0.55
CA LEU A 40 5.06 7.63 0.88
C LEU A 40 5.55 6.22 0.55
N ASP A 41 4.76 5.18 0.86
CA ASP A 41 5.05 3.80 0.48
C ASP A 41 5.16 3.64 -1.06
N PHE A 42 4.22 4.24 -1.80
CA PHE A 42 4.26 4.22 -3.26
C PHE A 42 5.55 4.86 -3.80
N LEU A 43 5.94 6.05 -3.29
CA LEU A 43 7.15 6.75 -3.71
C LEU A 43 8.41 5.93 -3.40
N LEU A 44 8.49 5.34 -2.20
CA LEU A 44 9.62 4.48 -1.82
C LEU A 44 9.72 3.25 -2.74
N ARG A 45 8.60 2.59 -3.04
CA ARG A 45 8.59 1.47 -3.99
C ARG A 45 9.01 1.91 -5.38
N PHE A 46 8.51 3.06 -5.82
CA PHE A 46 8.83 3.58 -7.15
C PHE A 46 10.32 3.82 -7.33
N MET A 47 11.02 4.27 -6.27
CA MET A 47 12.45 4.51 -6.28
C MET A 47 13.28 3.24 -6.09
N LEU A 48 12.86 2.34 -5.21
CA LEU A 48 13.68 1.23 -4.73
C LEU A 48 13.33 -0.12 -5.36
N GLN A 49 12.07 -0.34 -5.75
CA GLN A 49 11.63 -1.62 -6.27
C GLN A 49 11.79 -1.68 -7.79
N PRO A 50 12.45 -2.72 -8.34
CA PRO A 50 12.59 -2.90 -9.78
C PRO A 50 11.24 -3.17 -10.45
N ALA A 51 11.15 -2.90 -11.76
CA ALA A 51 9.97 -3.25 -12.53
C ALA A 51 9.88 -4.78 -12.71
N MET A 52 8.66 -5.33 -12.76
CA MET A 52 8.41 -6.74 -12.95
C MET A 52 9.11 -7.31 -14.20
N SER A 53 9.17 -6.52 -15.27
CA SER A 53 9.89 -6.90 -16.50
C SER A 53 11.40 -7.14 -16.29
N GLN A 54 12.00 -6.50 -15.29
CA GLN A 54 13.40 -6.71 -14.93
C GLN A 54 13.58 -7.96 -14.08
N GLU A 55 12.62 -8.27 -13.22
CA GLU A 55 12.62 -9.47 -12.39
C GLU A 55 12.42 -10.75 -13.20
N ILE A 56 11.64 -10.69 -14.28
CA ILE A 56 11.37 -11.84 -15.18
C ILE A 56 12.60 -12.20 -16.04
N LYS A 57 13.42 -11.23 -16.44
CA LYS A 57 14.54 -11.45 -17.38
C LYS A 57 15.46 -12.62 -17.03
N PRO A 58 15.93 -12.81 -15.79
CA PRO A 58 16.82 -13.92 -15.44
C PRO A 58 16.17 -15.30 -15.62
N TYR A 59 14.84 -15.38 -15.51
CA TYR A 59 14.09 -16.64 -15.57
C TYR A 59 13.63 -17.02 -16.98
N LEU A 60 13.74 -16.11 -17.96
CA LEU A 60 13.33 -16.38 -19.34
C LEU A 60 14.13 -17.51 -20.02
N LEU A 61 15.33 -17.80 -19.52
CA LEU A 61 16.20 -18.88 -20.02
C LEU A 61 15.90 -20.23 -19.33
N MET A 62 15.05 -20.25 -18.31
CA MET A 62 14.68 -21.49 -17.62
C MET A 62 13.50 -22.18 -18.32
N PRO A 63 13.42 -23.53 -18.30
CA PRO A 63 12.32 -24.30 -18.89
C PRO A 63 11.04 -24.23 -18.04
N ILE A 64 10.63 -23.01 -17.65
CA ILE A 64 9.45 -22.73 -16.83
C ILE A 64 8.38 -22.12 -17.71
N LYS A 65 7.11 -22.54 -17.53
CA LYS A 65 5.98 -21.92 -18.23
C LYS A 65 5.86 -20.45 -17.79
N LYS A 66 5.89 -19.53 -18.73
CA LYS A 66 5.83 -18.07 -18.47
C LYS A 66 4.65 -17.67 -17.57
N ASN A 67 3.47 -18.23 -17.80
CA ASN A 67 2.28 -17.91 -17.00
C ASN A 67 2.50 -18.25 -15.51
N LYS A 68 3.09 -19.41 -15.19
CA LYS A 68 3.44 -19.77 -13.81
C LYS A 68 4.44 -18.79 -13.19
N LEU A 69 5.41 -18.35 -13.98
CA LEU A 69 6.40 -17.38 -13.51
C LEU A 69 5.75 -16.03 -13.17
N VAL A 70 4.90 -15.54 -14.05
CA VAL A 70 4.14 -14.29 -13.84
C VAL A 70 3.25 -14.39 -12.62
N ASP A 71 2.47 -15.46 -12.50
CA ASP A 71 1.59 -15.67 -11.34
C ASP A 71 2.37 -15.71 -10.02
N THR A 72 3.54 -16.38 -10.02
CA THR A 72 4.40 -16.47 -8.83
C THR A 72 4.97 -15.10 -8.45
N LEU A 73 5.45 -14.31 -9.41
CA LEU A 73 5.99 -12.98 -9.16
C LEU A 73 4.91 -11.99 -8.70
N LEU A 74 3.68 -12.09 -9.23
CA LEU A 74 2.54 -11.31 -8.77
C LEU A 74 2.20 -11.64 -7.33
N LEU A 75 2.11 -12.91 -6.96
CA LEU A 75 1.86 -13.34 -5.58
C LEU A 75 2.99 -12.89 -4.65
N GLN A 76 4.24 -13.03 -5.08
CA GLN A 76 5.41 -12.58 -4.32
C GLN A 76 5.39 -11.07 -4.07
N SER A 77 4.89 -10.28 -5.00
CA SER A 77 4.74 -8.83 -4.81
C SER A 77 3.77 -8.49 -3.67
N GLY A 78 2.68 -9.25 -3.51
CA GLY A 78 1.75 -9.09 -2.38
C GLY A 78 2.37 -9.43 -1.02
N ILE A 79 3.41 -10.30 -0.99
CA ILE A 79 4.11 -10.72 0.25
C ILE A 79 5.51 -10.10 0.32
N SER A 80 5.75 -9.02 -0.39
CA SER A 80 7.05 -8.36 -0.47
C SER A 80 7.53 -7.87 0.90
N SER A 81 8.85 -7.89 1.11
CA SER A 81 9.50 -7.33 2.30
C SER A 81 9.16 -5.86 2.52
N TYR A 82 8.84 -5.12 1.46
CA TYR A 82 8.39 -3.73 1.55
C TYR A 82 7.07 -3.59 2.33
N ASN A 83 6.19 -4.60 2.30
CA ASN A 83 4.94 -4.57 3.05
C ASN A 83 5.17 -4.61 4.57
N PHE A 84 6.28 -5.22 5.02
CA PHE A 84 6.63 -5.33 6.43
C PHE A 84 7.46 -4.14 6.94
N PHE A 85 7.99 -3.32 6.03
CA PHE A 85 8.81 -2.17 6.40
C PHE A 85 8.08 -1.20 7.35
N TRP A 86 6.80 -0.96 7.08
CA TRP A 86 5.96 -0.06 7.87
C TRP A 86 5.60 -0.60 9.25
N PHE A 87 5.72 -1.91 9.47
CA PHE A 87 5.47 -2.49 10.80
C PHE A 87 6.42 -1.98 11.86
N PHE A 88 7.66 -1.63 11.49
CA PHE A 88 8.60 -1.02 12.42
C PHE A 88 8.11 0.34 12.96
N LEU A 89 7.24 1.03 12.23
CA LEU A 89 6.59 2.27 12.67
C LEU A 89 5.26 1.98 13.37
N ILE A 90 4.42 1.14 12.77
CA ILE A 90 3.03 0.93 13.20
C ILE A 90 2.96 0.11 14.50
N VAL A 91 3.82 -0.91 14.69
CA VAL A 91 3.79 -1.77 15.88
C VAL A 91 4.03 -0.95 17.18
N PRO A 92 5.11 -0.17 17.32
CA PRO A 92 5.33 0.61 18.54
C PRO A 92 4.23 1.66 18.75
N PHE A 93 3.74 2.29 17.68
CA PHE A 93 2.61 3.21 17.75
C PHE A 93 1.34 2.51 18.28
N ALA A 94 0.95 1.37 17.69
CA ALA A 94 -0.24 0.62 18.09
C ALA A 94 -0.14 0.09 19.53
N LEU A 95 1.04 -0.33 19.98
CA LEU A 95 1.29 -0.77 21.35
C LEU A 95 1.13 0.36 22.37
N LEU A 96 1.38 1.61 22.01
CA LEU A 96 1.25 2.73 22.93
C LEU A 96 -0.17 3.34 22.92
N THR A 97 -0.87 3.27 21.79
CA THR A 97 -2.16 3.96 21.60
C THR A 97 -3.35 2.99 21.60
N ILE A 98 -3.35 1.97 20.75
CA ILE A 98 -4.52 1.10 20.52
C ILE A 98 -4.74 0.13 21.68
N ILE A 99 -3.68 -0.34 22.34
CA ILE A 99 -3.77 -1.33 23.43
C ILE A 99 -4.66 -0.85 24.58
N ARG A 100 -4.68 0.46 24.83
CA ARG A 100 -5.45 1.06 25.93
C ARG A 100 -6.97 0.90 25.73
N PHE A 101 -7.44 0.87 24.49
CA PHE A 101 -8.89 0.89 24.14
C PHE A 101 -9.38 -0.47 23.66
N TYR A 102 -8.59 -1.19 22.84
CA TYR A 102 -9.01 -2.39 22.12
C TYR A 102 -8.22 -3.65 22.49
N GLY A 103 -7.24 -3.50 23.40
CA GLY A 103 -6.42 -4.62 23.84
C GLY A 103 -5.54 -5.21 22.73
N PHE A 104 -5.02 -6.42 22.95
CA PHE A 104 -4.09 -7.05 22.01
C PHE A 104 -4.78 -7.51 20.71
N THR A 105 -6.05 -7.89 20.78
CA THR A 105 -6.82 -8.32 19.60
C THR A 105 -6.97 -7.17 18.59
N GLY A 106 -7.27 -5.96 19.06
CA GLY A 106 -7.36 -4.78 18.21
C GLY A 106 -6.05 -4.48 17.49
N ILE A 107 -4.91 -4.65 18.18
CA ILE A 107 -3.59 -4.48 17.55
C ILE A 107 -3.37 -5.50 16.42
N LEU A 108 -3.67 -6.78 16.64
CA LEU A 108 -3.49 -7.81 15.62
C LEU A 108 -4.39 -7.57 14.40
N CYS A 109 -5.65 -7.20 14.63
CA CYS A 109 -6.56 -6.86 13.55
C CYS A 109 -6.07 -5.63 12.78
N TYR A 110 -5.62 -4.59 13.47
CA TYR A 110 -5.07 -3.38 12.86
C TYR A 110 -3.84 -3.69 12.00
N LEU A 111 -2.87 -4.44 12.51
CA LEU A 111 -1.68 -4.83 11.77
C LEU A 111 -2.02 -5.65 10.53
N CYS A 112 -3.00 -6.56 10.62
CA CYS A 112 -3.50 -7.31 9.47
C CYS A 112 -4.12 -6.38 8.42
N GLY A 113 -4.95 -5.42 8.84
CA GLY A 113 -5.56 -4.41 7.96
C GLY A 113 -4.51 -3.53 7.26
N ILE A 114 -3.52 -3.03 8.00
CA ILE A 114 -2.42 -2.25 7.43
C ILE A 114 -1.60 -3.09 6.42
N TRP A 115 -1.33 -4.36 6.73
CA TRP A 115 -0.65 -5.25 5.79
C TRP A 115 -1.41 -5.41 4.47
N LEU A 116 -2.73 -5.57 4.54
CA LEU A 116 -3.60 -5.62 3.35
C LEU A 116 -3.57 -4.31 2.57
N LEU A 117 -3.59 -3.16 3.22
CA LEU A 117 -3.45 -1.85 2.55
C LEU A 117 -2.11 -1.71 1.84
N MET A 118 -1.01 -2.15 2.46
CA MET A 118 0.31 -2.15 1.83
C MET A 118 0.38 -3.12 0.65
N ALA A 119 -0.27 -4.28 0.73
CA ALA A 119 -0.39 -5.21 -0.38
C ALA A 119 -1.21 -4.62 -1.53
N MET A 120 -2.33 -3.95 -1.24
CA MET A 120 -3.12 -3.22 -2.23
C MET A 120 -2.27 -2.17 -2.95
N ASN A 121 -1.53 -1.36 -2.18
CA ASN A 121 -0.65 -0.33 -2.73
C ASN A 121 0.48 -0.91 -3.59
N SER A 122 0.98 -2.11 -3.24
CA SER A 122 1.97 -2.85 -4.03
C SER A 122 1.44 -3.22 -5.42
N TYR A 123 0.22 -3.75 -5.51
CA TYR A 123 -0.41 -4.08 -6.80
C TYR A 123 -0.72 -2.83 -7.63
N TRP A 124 -1.13 -1.73 -6.99
CA TRP A 124 -1.29 -0.44 -7.65
C TRP A 124 0.04 0.07 -8.22
N TYR A 125 1.11 0.00 -7.43
CA TYR A 125 2.46 0.34 -7.88
C TYR A 125 2.87 -0.46 -9.12
N LEU A 126 2.61 -1.78 -9.16
CA LEU A 126 2.96 -2.62 -10.31
C LEU A 126 2.23 -2.18 -11.58
N ILE A 127 0.94 -1.84 -11.51
CA ILE A 127 0.18 -1.30 -12.65
C ILE A 127 0.85 -0.03 -13.17
N CYS A 128 1.10 0.93 -12.29
CA CYS A 128 1.72 2.20 -12.67
C CYS A 128 3.10 2.01 -13.29
N LYS A 129 3.91 1.13 -12.71
CA LYS A 129 5.27 0.84 -13.22
C LYS A 129 5.25 0.11 -14.56
N THR A 130 4.32 -0.82 -14.76
CA THR A 130 4.15 -1.53 -16.03
C THR A 130 3.72 -0.58 -17.13
N LEU A 131 2.73 0.28 -16.88
CA LEU A 131 2.28 1.29 -17.83
C LEU A 131 3.36 2.31 -18.17
N LEU A 132 4.12 2.76 -17.17
CA LEU A 132 5.22 3.70 -17.37
C LEU A 132 6.33 3.14 -18.27
N ASN A 133 6.58 1.84 -18.20
CA ASN A 133 7.55 1.19 -19.09
C ASN A 133 7.10 1.20 -20.57
N GLU A 134 5.81 1.33 -20.85
CA GLU A 134 5.30 1.45 -22.23
C GLU A 134 5.39 2.89 -22.73
N LYS A 135 4.92 3.86 -21.93
CA LYS A 135 4.94 5.29 -22.29
C LYS A 135 5.17 6.14 -21.04
N LEU A 136 6.12 7.05 -21.12
CA LEU A 136 6.44 7.99 -20.01
C LEU A 136 5.24 8.84 -19.58
N LEU A 137 4.28 9.09 -20.49
CA LEU A 137 3.08 9.89 -20.21
C LEU A 137 2.22 9.28 -19.08
N TYR A 138 2.29 7.96 -18.87
CA TYR A 138 1.53 7.29 -17.81
C TYR A 138 2.00 7.63 -16.38
N ILE A 139 3.08 8.40 -16.22
CA ILE A 139 3.47 8.97 -14.91
C ILE A 139 2.40 9.93 -14.37
N LEU A 140 1.60 10.53 -15.26
CA LEU A 140 0.49 11.41 -14.86
C LEU A 140 -0.61 10.65 -14.11
N LEU A 141 -0.72 9.32 -14.28
CA LEU A 141 -1.74 8.51 -13.62
C LEU A 141 -1.56 8.45 -12.09
N PRO A 142 -0.42 8.00 -11.53
CA PRO A 142 -0.23 8.05 -10.09
C PRO A 142 -0.19 9.47 -9.53
N ILE A 143 0.39 10.43 -10.25
CA ILE A 143 0.40 11.84 -9.84
C ILE A 143 -1.04 12.37 -9.78
N GLY A 144 -1.88 12.09 -10.77
CA GLY A 144 -3.28 12.49 -10.80
C GLY A 144 -4.08 11.86 -9.66
N VAL A 145 -3.97 10.55 -9.46
CA VAL A 145 -4.71 9.85 -8.40
C VAL A 145 -4.32 10.36 -7.02
N TYR A 146 -3.04 10.35 -6.67
CA TYR A 146 -2.60 10.81 -5.35
C TYR A 146 -2.73 12.32 -5.18
N GLY A 147 -2.55 13.11 -6.25
CA GLY A 147 -2.77 14.54 -6.23
C GLY A 147 -4.23 14.91 -5.98
N LEU A 148 -5.19 14.17 -6.59
CA LEU A 148 -6.61 14.35 -6.31
C LEU A 148 -6.96 13.94 -4.88
N LEU A 149 -6.46 12.80 -4.42
CA LEU A 149 -6.72 12.31 -3.05
C LEU A 149 -6.17 13.28 -1.99
N ALA A 150 -4.95 13.76 -2.15
CA ALA A 150 -4.37 14.77 -1.26
C ALA A 150 -5.05 16.15 -1.42
N GLY A 151 -5.48 16.49 -2.64
CA GLY A 151 -6.16 17.75 -2.93
C GLY A 151 -7.51 17.90 -2.22
N THR A 152 -8.15 16.80 -1.81
CA THR A 152 -9.41 16.86 -1.05
C THR A 152 -9.25 17.50 0.33
N GLU A 153 -8.05 17.60 0.87
CA GLU A 153 -7.79 18.31 2.13
C GLU A 153 -8.06 19.82 2.07
N PHE A 154 -8.00 20.40 0.87
CA PHE A 154 -8.29 21.82 0.69
C PHE A 154 -9.79 22.12 0.58
N ILE A 155 -10.68 21.11 0.72
CA ILE A 155 -12.13 21.30 0.70
C ILE A 155 -12.59 21.83 2.07
N PRO A 156 -13.24 23.03 2.14
CA PRO A 156 -13.59 23.68 3.42
C PRO A 156 -14.61 22.91 4.28
N GLU A 157 -15.41 22.04 3.67
CA GLU A 157 -16.50 21.29 4.34
C GLU A 157 -16.07 19.97 4.98
N GLY A 158 -14.76 19.70 5.04
CA GLY A 158 -14.19 18.46 5.57
C GLY A 158 -13.58 17.59 4.46
N ASN A 159 -12.59 16.79 4.83
CA ASN A 159 -11.87 15.94 3.91
C ASN A 159 -12.53 14.56 3.81
N PRO A 160 -13.25 14.23 2.71
CA PRO A 160 -13.92 12.94 2.57
C PRO A 160 -12.95 11.75 2.54
N VAL A 161 -11.73 11.95 2.02
CA VAL A 161 -10.70 10.89 1.95
C VAL A 161 -10.15 10.61 3.34
N SER A 162 -9.83 11.64 4.11
CA SER A 162 -9.36 11.51 5.49
C SER A 162 -10.41 10.82 6.38
N THR A 163 -11.68 11.21 6.25
CA THR A 163 -12.80 10.58 6.97
C THR A 163 -12.98 9.11 6.56
N PHE A 164 -12.87 8.81 5.26
CA PHE A 164 -12.94 7.44 4.77
C PHE A 164 -11.78 6.59 5.32
N MET A 165 -10.55 7.11 5.32
CA MET A 165 -9.38 6.42 5.85
C MET A 165 -9.47 6.21 7.36
N MET A 166 -10.00 7.20 8.09
CA MET A 166 -10.29 7.08 9.52
C MET A 166 -11.25 5.91 9.79
N ASN A 167 -12.42 5.91 9.15
CA ASN A 167 -13.42 4.85 9.30
C ASN A 167 -12.89 3.47 8.90
N LEU A 168 -12.05 3.40 7.86
CA LEU A 168 -11.42 2.16 7.42
C LEU A 168 -10.43 1.64 8.47
N GLY A 169 -9.57 2.52 9.00
CA GLY A 169 -8.61 2.18 10.04
C GLY A 169 -9.28 1.76 11.35
N GLU A 170 -10.33 2.45 11.77
CA GLU A 170 -11.15 2.06 12.92
C GLU A 170 -11.82 0.71 12.71
N GLY A 171 -12.38 0.47 11.51
CA GLY A 171 -12.94 -0.81 11.15
C GLY A 171 -11.92 -1.96 11.22
N PHE A 172 -10.64 -1.71 10.95
CA PHE A 172 -9.60 -2.70 11.19
C PHE A 172 -9.36 -2.94 12.67
N ILE A 173 -9.27 -1.88 13.49
CA ILE A 173 -9.06 -2.00 14.94
C ILE A 173 -10.20 -2.80 15.60
N GLU A 174 -11.44 -2.54 15.20
CA GLU A 174 -12.64 -3.21 15.68
C GLU A 174 -12.82 -4.64 15.13
N GLY A 175 -12.03 -5.02 14.13
CA GLY A 175 -12.19 -6.32 13.45
C GLY A 175 -13.43 -6.38 12.55
N ASN A 176 -13.88 -5.24 12.01
CA ASN A 176 -15.05 -5.18 11.14
C ASN A 176 -14.79 -5.91 9.81
N ILE A 177 -15.50 -7.01 9.59
CA ILE A 177 -15.37 -7.86 8.41
C ILE A 177 -15.56 -7.08 7.10
N LEU A 178 -16.44 -6.08 7.08
CA LEU A 178 -16.72 -5.28 5.88
C LEU A 178 -15.49 -4.48 5.42
N SER A 179 -14.73 -3.91 6.36
CA SER A 179 -13.48 -3.19 6.08
C SER A 179 -12.43 -4.10 5.46
N PHE A 180 -12.27 -5.31 5.99
CA PHE A 180 -11.36 -6.31 5.43
C PHE A 180 -11.79 -6.77 4.04
N LEU A 181 -13.08 -7.12 3.86
CA LEU A 181 -13.62 -7.56 2.57
C LEU A 181 -13.49 -6.48 1.51
N GLY A 182 -13.70 -5.21 1.85
CA GLY A 182 -13.52 -4.08 0.93
C GLY A 182 -12.10 -4.00 0.38
N VAL A 183 -11.10 -4.10 1.24
CA VAL A 183 -9.68 -4.05 0.82
C VAL A 183 -9.29 -5.32 0.05
N ILE A 184 -9.75 -6.50 0.46
CA ILE A 184 -9.51 -7.76 -0.26
C ILE A 184 -10.13 -7.69 -1.66
N ALA A 185 -11.34 -7.17 -1.81
CA ALA A 185 -11.97 -6.98 -3.12
C ALA A 185 -11.17 -6.02 -4.01
N ALA A 186 -10.65 -4.93 -3.45
CA ALA A 186 -9.76 -4.01 -4.17
C ALA A 186 -8.45 -4.70 -4.61
N ILE A 187 -7.84 -5.51 -3.75
CA ILE A 187 -6.65 -6.30 -4.08
C ILE A 187 -6.93 -7.25 -5.25
N LEU A 188 -8.05 -8.00 -5.20
CA LEU A 188 -8.42 -8.92 -6.26
C LEU A 188 -8.65 -8.20 -7.59
N LEU A 189 -9.30 -7.04 -7.58
CA LEU A 189 -9.51 -6.21 -8.75
C LEU A 189 -8.17 -5.75 -9.35
N LEU A 190 -7.26 -5.22 -8.52
CA LEU A 190 -5.93 -4.80 -8.97
C LEU A 190 -5.09 -5.97 -9.50
N LEU A 191 -5.23 -7.16 -8.91
CA LEU A 191 -4.61 -8.38 -9.39
C LEU A 191 -5.09 -8.75 -10.79
N LEU A 192 -6.41 -8.74 -11.02
CA LEU A 192 -7.00 -9.00 -12.34
C LEU A 192 -6.53 -7.99 -13.39
N VAL A 193 -6.45 -6.71 -13.03
CA VAL A 193 -5.92 -5.67 -13.93
C VAL A 193 -4.45 -5.93 -14.28
N ASN A 194 -3.61 -6.27 -13.30
CA ASN A 194 -2.21 -6.62 -13.55
C ASN A 194 -2.08 -7.82 -14.50
N LEU A 195 -2.83 -8.90 -14.27
CA LEU A 195 -2.85 -10.07 -15.16
C LEU A 195 -3.26 -9.69 -16.58
N SER A 196 -4.33 -8.88 -16.73
CA SER A 196 -4.79 -8.41 -18.03
C SER A 196 -3.71 -7.59 -18.76
N LEU A 197 -3.06 -6.66 -18.09
CA LEU A 197 -2.00 -5.84 -18.67
C LEU A 197 -0.81 -6.67 -19.16
N ILE A 198 -0.41 -7.69 -18.38
CA ILE A 198 0.70 -8.56 -18.78
C ILE A 198 0.33 -9.37 -20.03
N HIS A 199 -0.89 -9.90 -20.11
CA HIS A 199 -1.35 -10.64 -21.29
C HIS A 199 -1.46 -9.76 -22.55
N ILE A 200 -1.80 -8.47 -22.40
CA ILE A 200 -1.90 -7.53 -23.54
C ILE A 200 -0.51 -7.11 -24.03
N SER A 201 0.47 -6.96 -23.15
CA SER A 201 1.82 -6.51 -23.52
C SER A 201 2.69 -7.60 -24.20
N GLU A 202 2.32 -8.87 -24.08
CA GLU A 202 3.06 -9.99 -24.69
C GLU A 202 3.00 -10.08 -26.23
N PRO A 203 1.83 -9.94 -26.92
CA PRO A 203 1.76 -10.12 -28.37
C PRO A 203 2.49 -9.04 -29.17
N THR A 204 2.63 -7.84 -28.63
CA THR A 204 3.32 -6.73 -29.32
C THR A 204 4.84 -6.91 -29.39
N ARG A 205 5.46 -7.72 -28.53
CA ARG A 205 6.89 -8.01 -28.58
C ARG A 205 7.27 -9.12 -29.56
N HIS A 206 6.38 -10.07 -29.82
CA HIS A 206 6.61 -11.12 -30.80
C HIS A 206 6.56 -10.64 -32.25
N SER A 207 5.83 -9.56 -32.54
CA SER A 207 5.73 -8.98 -33.89
C SER A 207 6.92 -8.09 -34.26
N LEU A 208 7.81 -7.77 -33.32
CA LEU A 208 9.02 -6.96 -33.56
C LEU A 208 10.30 -7.80 -33.77
N ILE A 209 10.21 -9.13 -33.68
CA ILE A 209 11.35 -10.06 -33.84
C ILE A 209 11.23 -10.90 -35.14
N SER A 210 10.15 -10.73 -35.89
CA SER A 210 9.98 -11.22 -37.26
C SER A 210 10.27 -10.08 -38.26
#